data_a6e5669fed6a9ca8294d98b4915734f3
#
_entry.id   a6e5669fed6a9ca8294d98b4915734f3
#
_cell.length_a   1.000
_cell.length_b   1.000
_cell.length_c   1.000
_cell.angle_alpha   90.00
_cell.angle_beta   90.00
_cell.angle_gamma   90.00
#
_symmetry.space_group_name_H-M   'P 1'
#
loop_
_entity.id
_entity.type
_entity.pdbx_description
1 polymer ?
#
loop_
_entity_poly.entity_id
_entity_poly.type
_entity_poly.pdbx_seq_one_letter_code
_entity_poly.pdbx_strand_id
1 'polypeptide(L)'
;MYFIVVSEQGPSWDPSKPMREQPFWPEHATFVNGLMEEGFFLLGGPIAGSEVDEGFSPASDPVGAEGLYRTMVVVQAADLAEAVRRVEQDPWVSAGVIERVSIDRWELLAGDLPAAHE
;
A
#
# COMPACT_ATOMS: atom_id res chain seq x y z
N MET A 1 0.62 -11.97 13.81
CA MET A 1 0.61 -12.55 12.46
C MET A 1 0.86 -11.47 11.44
N TYR A 2 1.53 -11.83 10.37
CA TYR A 2 1.80 -10.89 9.28
C TYR A 2 0.84 -11.13 8.15
N PHE A 3 0.46 -10.05 7.47
CA PHE A 3 -0.43 -10.12 6.32
C PHE A 3 0.13 -9.25 5.21
N ILE A 4 0.01 -9.72 3.97
CA ILE A 4 0.35 -8.92 2.80
C ILE A 4 -0.93 -8.34 2.25
N VAL A 5 -0.95 -7.03 2.10
CA VAL A 5 -2.10 -6.30 1.60
C VAL A 5 -1.72 -5.72 0.25
N VAL A 6 -2.45 -6.10 -0.78
CA VAL A 6 -2.23 -5.60 -2.12
C VAL A 6 -3.43 -4.75 -2.52
N SER A 7 -3.15 -3.58 -3.04
CA SER A 7 -4.19 -2.66 -3.50
C SER A 7 -3.79 -2.09 -4.84
N GLU A 8 -4.77 -1.62 -5.59
CA GLU A 8 -4.48 -0.95 -6.86
C GLU A 8 -5.41 0.23 -7.03
N GLN A 9 -5.17 1.03 -8.07
CA GLN A 9 -5.97 2.23 -8.28
C GLN A 9 -7.44 1.86 -8.39
N GLY A 10 -8.27 2.69 -7.77
CA GLY A 10 -9.71 2.51 -7.80
C GLY A 10 -10.36 3.43 -8.82
N PRO A 11 -11.68 3.46 -8.84
CA PRO A 11 -12.40 4.25 -9.85
C PRO A 11 -12.20 5.75 -9.72
N SER A 12 -11.82 6.24 -8.55
CA SER A 12 -11.59 7.67 -8.34
C SER A 12 -10.16 8.10 -8.55
N TRP A 13 -9.27 7.17 -8.88
CA TRP A 13 -7.88 7.50 -9.18
C TRP A 13 -7.83 8.37 -10.43
N ASP A 14 -7.07 9.47 -10.36
CA ASP A 14 -6.91 10.38 -11.50
C ASP A 14 -5.60 10.04 -12.21
N PRO A 15 -5.68 9.38 -13.38
CA PRO A 15 -4.46 8.96 -14.08
C PRO A 15 -3.63 10.11 -14.63
N SER A 16 -4.14 11.32 -14.61
CA SER A 16 -3.38 12.47 -15.08
C SER A 16 -2.52 13.10 -13.98
N LYS A 17 -2.60 12.57 -12.76
CA LYS A 17 -1.89 13.14 -11.62
C LYS A 17 -1.02 12.10 -10.94
N PRO A 18 0.13 12.54 -10.40
CA PRO A 18 0.98 11.63 -9.64
C PRO A 18 0.32 11.25 -8.32
N MET A 19 0.90 10.23 -7.68
CA MET A 19 0.35 9.65 -6.46
C MET A 19 0.08 10.70 -5.39
N ARG A 20 1.04 11.59 -5.16
CA ARG A 20 0.91 12.56 -4.07
C ARG A 20 -0.02 13.70 -4.37
N GLU A 21 -0.56 13.77 -5.57
CA GLU A 21 -1.55 14.79 -5.96
C GLU A 21 -2.94 14.21 -6.12
N GLN A 22 -3.11 12.91 -5.79
CA GLN A 22 -4.42 12.31 -5.83
C GLN A 22 -5.32 12.92 -4.77
N PRO A 23 -6.65 12.87 -4.97
CA PRO A 23 -7.58 13.35 -3.95
C PRO A 23 -7.33 12.66 -2.62
N PHE A 24 -7.43 13.41 -1.53
CA PHE A 24 -7.31 12.87 -0.17
C PHE A 24 -5.94 12.32 0.17
N TRP A 25 -4.89 12.75 -0.57
CA TRP A 25 -3.53 12.34 -0.23
C TRP A 25 -3.14 12.69 1.19
N PRO A 26 -3.36 13.94 1.68
CA PRO A 26 -2.96 14.26 3.05
C PRO A 26 -3.63 13.38 4.09
N GLU A 27 -4.90 13.08 3.89
CA GLU A 27 -5.64 12.22 4.82
C GLU A 27 -5.12 10.79 4.79
N HIS A 28 -4.83 10.28 3.59
CA HIS A 28 -4.25 8.95 3.44
C HIS A 28 -2.87 8.88 4.11
N ALA A 29 -2.02 9.87 3.87
CA ALA A 29 -0.68 9.88 4.44
C ALA A 29 -0.73 9.93 5.96
N THR A 30 -1.63 10.73 6.53
CA THR A 30 -1.79 10.80 7.97
C THR A 30 -2.25 9.46 8.54
N PHE A 31 -3.18 8.82 7.87
CA PHE A 31 -3.67 7.50 8.30
C PHE A 31 -2.54 6.48 8.31
N VAL A 32 -1.77 6.40 7.23
CA VAL A 32 -0.67 5.44 7.13
C VAL A 32 0.40 5.71 8.18
N ASN A 33 0.75 7.00 8.38
CA ASN A 33 1.74 7.35 9.39
C ASN A 33 1.27 6.94 10.78
N GLY A 34 -0.01 7.08 11.08
CA GLY A 34 -0.55 6.64 12.35
C GLY A 34 -0.44 5.13 12.55
N LEU A 35 -0.69 4.36 11.50
CA LEU A 35 -0.56 2.91 11.58
C LEU A 35 0.90 2.49 11.75
N MET A 36 1.83 3.25 11.17
CA MET A 36 3.26 2.97 11.36
C MET A 36 3.67 3.23 12.79
N GLU A 37 3.18 4.31 13.38
CA GLU A 37 3.51 4.64 14.76
C GLU A 37 2.97 3.61 15.74
N GLU A 38 1.85 2.99 15.42
CA GLU A 38 1.29 1.94 16.26
C GLU A 38 1.98 0.60 16.08
N GLY A 39 2.82 0.44 15.08
CA GLY A 39 3.44 -0.85 14.78
C GLY A 39 2.55 -1.79 14.00
N PHE A 40 1.42 -1.32 13.49
CA PHE A 40 0.52 -2.12 12.67
C PHE A 40 1.06 -2.23 11.24
N PHE A 41 1.41 -1.09 10.65
CA PHE A 41 1.97 -1.02 9.30
C PHE A 41 3.49 -1.14 9.44
N LEU A 42 4.08 -2.21 8.91
CA LEU A 42 5.49 -2.46 9.10
C LEU A 42 6.34 -1.91 7.97
N LEU A 43 5.96 -2.19 6.74
CA LEU A 43 6.65 -1.66 5.57
C LEU A 43 5.74 -1.81 4.36
N GLY A 44 6.03 -1.04 3.34
CA GLY A 44 5.25 -1.13 2.12
C GLY A 44 5.43 0.08 1.25
N GLY A 45 4.85 0.04 0.08
CA GLY A 45 4.88 1.13 -0.85
C GLY A 45 4.40 0.70 -2.21
N PRO A 46 4.44 1.62 -3.17
CA PRO A 46 4.02 1.31 -4.52
C PRO A 46 4.91 0.26 -5.16
N ILE A 47 4.30 -0.60 -5.95
CA ILE A 47 5.04 -1.58 -6.74
C ILE A 47 5.32 -0.91 -8.08
N ALA A 48 6.61 -0.79 -8.43
CA ALA A 48 6.98 -0.22 -9.69
C ALA A 48 6.54 -1.13 -10.82
N GLY A 49 6.54 -0.60 -12.03
CA GLY A 49 6.25 -1.40 -13.20
C GLY A 49 7.27 -2.50 -13.36
N SER A 50 7.05 -3.31 -14.38
CA SER A 50 7.96 -4.43 -14.63
C SER A 50 9.39 -3.94 -14.69
N GLU A 51 10.25 -4.67 -14.06
CA GLU A 51 11.67 -4.37 -14.04
C GLU A 51 12.27 -4.36 -15.43
N VAL A 52 11.64 -5.03 -16.36
CA VAL A 52 12.12 -5.03 -17.73
C VAL A 52 11.52 -3.89 -18.54
N ASP A 53 10.71 -3.08 -17.93
CA ASP A 53 10.11 -1.96 -18.60
C ASP A 53 11.13 -0.85 -18.74
N GLU A 54 11.51 -0.52 -19.95
CA GLU A 54 12.51 0.49 -20.21
C GLU A 54 12.04 1.89 -19.84
N GLY A 55 10.74 2.06 -19.65
CA GLY A 55 10.20 3.33 -19.25
C GLY A 55 10.23 3.58 -17.75
N PHE A 56 10.61 2.58 -16.98
CA PHE A 56 10.62 2.75 -15.54
C PHE A 56 11.66 3.80 -15.13
N SER A 57 11.26 4.69 -14.24
CA SER A 57 12.15 5.71 -13.69
C SER A 57 11.89 5.83 -12.20
N PRO A 58 12.92 5.66 -11.36
CA PRO A 58 12.73 5.83 -9.92
C PRO A 58 12.33 7.24 -9.52
N ALA A 59 12.55 8.22 -10.38
CA ALA A 59 12.17 9.60 -10.09
C ALA A 59 10.71 9.87 -10.34
N SER A 60 10.02 8.97 -11.05
CA SER A 60 8.60 9.11 -11.34
C SER A 60 7.77 8.37 -10.31
N ASP A 61 6.49 8.68 -10.24
CA ASP A 61 5.59 7.88 -9.44
C ASP A 61 5.59 6.45 -9.98
N PRO A 62 5.78 5.46 -9.10
CA PRO A 62 5.76 4.08 -9.55
C PRO A 62 4.36 3.65 -9.93
N VAL A 63 4.25 3.05 -11.12
CA VAL A 63 3.00 2.44 -11.57
C VAL A 63 3.33 1.05 -12.09
N GLY A 64 2.33 0.21 -12.22
CA GLY A 64 2.52 -1.14 -12.72
C GLY A 64 2.89 -1.16 -14.19
N ALA A 65 3.23 -2.35 -14.69
CA ALA A 65 3.71 -2.53 -16.05
C ALA A 65 2.73 -2.03 -17.11
N GLU A 66 1.46 -1.92 -16.75
CA GLU A 66 0.42 -1.48 -17.67
C GLU A 66 -0.09 -0.09 -17.32
N GLY A 67 0.70 0.68 -16.60
CA GLY A 67 0.29 1.99 -16.14
C GLY A 67 -0.63 1.96 -14.93
N LEU A 68 -0.73 0.84 -14.27
CA LEU A 68 -1.63 0.64 -13.15
C LEU A 68 -0.90 0.90 -11.83
N TYR A 69 -1.41 1.83 -11.04
CA TYR A 69 -0.86 2.07 -9.69
C TYR A 69 -1.23 0.90 -8.80
N ARG A 70 -0.23 0.35 -8.13
CA ARG A 70 -0.43 -0.82 -7.27
C ARG A 70 0.51 -0.71 -6.08
N THR A 71 0.05 -1.15 -4.91
CA THR A 71 0.87 -1.13 -3.69
C THR A 71 0.88 -2.49 -3.03
N MET A 72 1.95 -2.75 -2.30
CA MET A 72 2.05 -3.90 -1.42
C MET A 72 2.51 -3.43 -0.06
N VAL A 73 1.83 -3.92 0.98
CA VAL A 73 2.08 -3.50 2.35
C VAL A 73 2.09 -4.73 3.23
N VAL A 74 2.99 -4.76 4.21
CA VAL A 74 2.99 -5.80 5.24
C VAL A 74 2.49 -5.19 6.52
N VAL A 75 1.48 -5.80 7.09
CA VAL A 75 0.91 -5.37 8.37
C VAL A 75 0.99 -6.50 9.39
N GLN A 76 0.91 -6.13 10.66
CA GLN A 76 0.90 -7.08 11.77
C GLN A 76 -0.41 -6.94 12.52
N ALA A 77 -1.13 -8.06 12.66
CA ALA A 77 -2.43 -8.04 13.31
C ALA A 77 -2.63 -9.37 14.04
N ALA A 78 -3.60 -9.38 14.94
CA ALA A 78 -3.91 -10.59 15.71
C ALA A 78 -4.55 -11.65 14.82
N ASP A 79 -5.34 -11.24 13.85
CA ASP A 79 -5.99 -12.17 12.93
C ASP A 79 -6.37 -11.42 11.66
N LEU A 80 -6.90 -12.17 10.70
CA LEU A 80 -7.29 -11.60 9.41
C LEU A 80 -8.38 -10.56 9.57
N ALA A 81 -9.33 -10.77 10.45
CA ALA A 81 -10.45 -9.84 10.63
C ALA A 81 -9.95 -8.47 11.09
N GLU A 82 -8.97 -8.46 12.00
CA GLU A 82 -8.38 -7.19 12.44
C GLU A 82 -7.63 -6.53 11.30
N ALA A 83 -6.85 -7.30 10.54
CA ALA A 83 -6.10 -6.74 9.42
C ALA A 83 -7.06 -6.08 8.42
N VAL A 84 -8.12 -6.77 8.05
CA VAL A 84 -9.11 -6.22 7.12
C VAL A 84 -9.75 -4.96 7.68
N ARG A 85 -10.21 -5.02 8.92
CA ARG A 85 -10.90 -3.90 9.54
C ARG A 85 -10.03 -2.64 9.58
N ARG A 86 -8.75 -2.83 9.94
CA ARG A 86 -7.87 -1.70 10.10
C ARG A 86 -7.49 -1.06 8.77
N VAL A 87 -7.16 -1.88 7.76
CA VAL A 87 -6.71 -1.30 6.49
C VAL A 87 -7.88 -0.68 5.72
N GLU A 88 -9.10 -1.13 5.95
CA GLU A 88 -10.24 -0.56 5.24
C GLU A 88 -10.69 0.78 5.78
N GLN A 89 -10.09 1.24 6.87
CA GLN A 89 -10.35 2.58 7.38
C GLN A 89 -9.58 3.66 6.64
N ASP A 90 -8.75 3.28 5.69
CA ASP A 90 -7.98 4.24 4.90
C ASP A 90 -8.92 5.16 4.11
N PRO A 91 -8.77 6.49 4.24
CA PRO A 91 -9.60 7.42 3.47
C PRO A 91 -9.55 7.18 1.96
N TRP A 92 -8.44 6.68 1.44
CA TRP A 92 -8.34 6.38 0.01
C TRP A 92 -9.23 5.21 -0.39
N VAL A 93 -9.46 4.27 0.52
CA VAL A 93 -10.36 3.15 0.24
C VAL A 93 -11.80 3.63 0.18
N SER A 94 -12.23 4.39 1.19
CA SER A 94 -13.60 4.87 1.22
C SER A 94 -13.90 5.85 0.09
N ALA A 95 -12.89 6.60 -0.36
CA ALA A 95 -13.07 7.54 -1.46
C ALA A 95 -12.93 6.91 -2.84
N GLY A 96 -12.57 5.63 -2.91
CA GLY A 96 -12.42 4.95 -4.20
C GLY A 96 -11.16 5.29 -4.95
N VAL A 97 -10.18 5.90 -4.27
CA VAL A 97 -8.91 6.22 -4.91
C VAL A 97 -8.08 4.95 -5.10
N ILE A 98 -8.12 4.04 -4.14
CA ILE A 98 -7.57 2.71 -4.30
C ILE A 98 -8.61 1.67 -3.95
N GLU A 99 -8.45 0.47 -4.50
CA GLU A 99 -9.27 -0.67 -4.11
C GLU A 99 -8.40 -1.84 -3.71
N ARG A 100 -8.95 -2.65 -2.83
CA ARG A 100 -8.25 -3.79 -2.29
C ARG A 100 -8.23 -4.92 -3.30
N VAL A 101 -7.04 -5.48 -3.56
CA VAL A 101 -6.91 -6.66 -4.39
C VAL A 101 -6.94 -7.91 -3.53
N SER A 102 -6.11 -7.93 -2.47
CA SER A 102 -6.04 -9.12 -1.63
C SER A 102 -5.46 -8.77 -0.27
N ILE A 103 -5.80 -9.58 0.71
CA ILE A 103 -5.16 -9.58 2.03
C ILE A 103 -4.91 -11.03 2.36
N ASP A 104 -3.64 -11.41 2.44
CA ASP A 104 -3.26 -12.79 2.66
C ASP A 104 -2.33 -12.91 3.84
N ARG A 105 -2.50 -13.96 4.63
CA ARG A 105 -1.58 -14.24 5.69
C ARG A 105 -0.23 -14.62 5.10
N TRP A 106 0.84 -14.08 5.68
CA TRP A 106 2.19 -14.36 5.23
C TRP A 106 2.99 -14.96 6.37
N GLU A 107 3.41 -16.18 6.17
CA GLU A 107 4.24 -16.86 7.15
C GLU A 107 5.69 -16.62 6.81
N LEU A 108 6.39 -15.87 7.67
CA LEU A 108 7.78 -15.52 7.42
C LEU A 108 8.65 -16.70 7.81
N LEU A 109 9.16 -17.42 6.83
CA LEU A 109 9.96 -18.62 7.07
C LEU A 109 11.45 -18.36 6.99
N ALA A 110 11.88 -17.34 6.29
CA ALA A 110 13.29 -17.07 6.09
C ALA A 110 13.52 -15.57 6.16
N GLY A 111 14.59 -15.19 6.85
CA GLY A 111 14.90 -13.78 7.03
C GLY A 111 14.06 -13.15 8.11
N ASP A 112 14.26 -11.87 8.33
CA ASP A 112 13.53 -11.09 9.32
C ASP A 112 13.04 -9.81 8.68
N LEU A 113 11.90 -9.31 9.16
CA LEU A 113 11.46 -8.00 8.79
C LEU A 113 12.40 -6.95 9.37
N PRO A 114 12.58 -5.82 8.68
CA PRO A 114 13.40 -4.76 9.25
C PRO A 114 12.83 -4.32 10.58
N ALA A 115 13.71 -3.89 11.47
CA ALA A 115 13.27 -3.32 12.73
C ALA A 115 12.45 -2.08 12.45
N ALA A 116 11.51 -1.79 13.35
CA ALA A 116 10.74 -0.58 13.26
C ALA A 116 11.68 0.62 13.29
N HIS A 117 11.26 1.68 12.65
CA HIS A 117 12.09 2.88 12.67
C HIS A 117 12.22 3.41 14.08
N GLU A 118 13.42 3.62 14.42
CA GLU A 118 13.71 4.26 15.69
C GLU A 118 13.81 5.75 15.52
#